data_0086cda16b6c2ff552f72751d38e00e2
#
_entry.id   0086cda16b6c2ff552f72751d38e00e2
#
_cell.length_a   1.000
_cell.length_b   1.000
_cell.length_c   1.000
_cell.angle_alpha   90.00
_cell.angle_beta   90.00
_cell.angle_gamma   90.00
#
_symmetry.space_group_name_H-M   'P 1'
#
loop_
_entity.id
_entity.type
_entity.pdbx_description
1 polymer ?
#
loop_
_entity_poly.entity_id
_entity_poly.type
_entity_poly.pdbx_seq_one_letter_code
_entity_poly.pdbx_strand_id
1 'polypeptide(L)'
;MIPCANPAAQFYSYQDEIEAAVLKVLRSNRYILGAEVETLENEFADYIGTHSAIGVANGTDALEIAIRALDIGPCDEVITVSHTAVATV
;
A
#
# COMPACT_ATOMS: atom_id res chain seq x y z
N MET A 1 -14.41 -17.34 -21.84
CA MET A 1 -12.98 -17.21 -21.50
C MET A 1 -12.89 -16.88 -20.02
N ILE A 2 -12.09 -17.58 -19.23
CA ILE A 2 -11.87 -17.29 -17.81
C ILE A 2 -10.70 -16.33 -17.74
N PRO A 3 -10.87 -15.08 -17.25
CA PRO A 3 -9.76 -14.14 -17.13
C PRO A 3 -8.78 -14.56 -16.03
N CYS A 4 -7.49 -14.31 -16.21
CA CYS A 4 -6.46 -14.57 -15.20
C CYS A 4 -6.62 -13.69 -13.94
N ALA A 5 -7.21 -12.50 -14.10
CA ALA A 5 -7.55 -11.59 -13.01
C ALA A 5 -8.85 -10.85 -13.34
N ASN A 6 -9.67 -10.62 -12.35
CA ASN A 6 -10.91 -9.86 -12.48
C ASN A 6 -11.10 -8.92 -11.27
N PRO A 7 -10.34 -7.82 -11.20
CA PRO A 7 -10.48 -6.86 -10.10
C PRO A 7 -11.86 -6.19 -10.07
N ALA A 8 -12.55 -6.11 -11.19
CA ALA A 8 -13.92 -5.58 -11.26
C ALA A 8 -14.91 -6.43 -10.45
N ALA A 9 -14.72 -7.75 -10.38
CA ALA A 9 -15.59 -8.60 -9.58
C ALA A 9 -15.51 -8.26 -8.08
N GLN A 10 -14.32 -7.96 -7.58
CA GLN A 10 -14.13 -7.51 -6.20
C GLN A 10 -14.81 -6.17 -5.96
N PHE A 11 -14.65 -5.21 -6.87
CA PHE A 11 -15.33 -3.92 -6.79
C PHE A 11 -16.84 -4.09 -6.69
N TYR A 12 -17.46 -4.86 -7.60
CA TYR A 12 -18.90 -5.06 -7.60
C TYR A 12 -19.41 -5.78 -6.34
N SER A 13 -18.59 -6.61 -5.70
CA SER A 13 -18.98 -7.27 -4.44
C SER A 13 -19.10 -6.31 -3.26
N TYR A 14 -18.41 -5.17 -3.30
CA TYR A 14 -18.36 -4.16 -2.24
C TYR A 14 -18.67 -2.76 -2.77
N GLN A 15 -19.40 -2.66 -3.89
CA GLN A 15 -19.58 -1.41 -4.62
C GLN A 15 -20.10 -0.28 -3.73
N ASP A 16 -21.20 -0.52 -3.02
CA ASP A 16 -21.84 0.53 -2.21
C ASP A 16 -20.91 1.06 -1.10
N GLU A 17 -20.14 0.16 -0.48
CA GLU A 17 -19.18 0.52 0.57
C GLU A 17 -18.01 1.34 0.00
N ILE A 18 -17.46 0.89 -1.14
CA ILE A 18 -16.36 1.56 -1.81
C ILE A 18 -16.78 2.95 -2.30
N GLU A 19 -17.94 3.06 -2.96
CA GLU A 19 -18.44 4.33 -3.46
C GLU A 19 -18.73 5.31 -2.33
N ALA A 20 -19.32 4.85 -1.22
CA ALA A 20 -19.57 5.68 -0.06
C ALA A 20 -18.26 6.20 0.57
N ALA A 21 -17.24 5.34 0.71
CA ALA A 21 -15.95 5.73 1.25
C ALA A 21 -15.24 6.75 0.35
N VAL A 22 -15.21 6.53 -0.96
CA VAL A 22 -14.62 7.46 -1.93
C VAL A 22 -15.32 8.80 -1.91
N LEU A 23 -16.66 8.82 -1.93
CA LEU A 23 -17.43 10.07 -1.87
C LEU A 23 -17.23 10.82 -0.56
N LYS A 24 -17.08 10.11 0.56
CA LYS A 24 -16.75 10.71 1.85
C LYS A 24 -15.42 11.48 1.79
N VAL A 25 -14.38 10.87 1.23
CA VAL A 25 -13.07 11.52 1.06
C VAL A 25 -13.16 12.72 0.13
N LEU A 26 -13.82 12.59 -1.02
CA LEU A 26 -13.98 13.69 -1.97
C LEU A 26 -14.71 14.90 -1.37
N ARG A 27 -15.70 14.67 -0.52
CA ARG A 27 -16.47 15.71 0.16
C ARG A 27 -15.73 16.32 1.35
N SER A 28 -14.75 15.64 1.91
CA SER A 28 -13.94 16.11 3.05
C SER A 28 -13.00 17.25 2.69
N ASN A 29 -12.70 17.44 1.41
CA ASN A 29 -11.69 18.37 0.88
C ASN A 29 -10.29 18.17 1.49
N ARG A 30 -10.01 16.98 2.01
CA ARG A 30 -8.72 16.61 2.61
C ARG A 30 -8.21 15.33 1.96
N TYR A 31 -7.37 15.47 0.93
CA TYR A 31 -6.96 14.38 0.03
C TYR A 31 -5.58 13.81 0.33
N ILE A 32 -4.78 14.51 1.15
CA ILE A 32 -3.42 14.11 1.49
C ILE A 32 -3.34 14.00 3.01
N LEU A 33 -2.78 12.91 3.51
CA LEU A 33 -2.63 12.62 4.94
C LEU A 33 -3.95 12.84 5.72
N GLY A 34 -5.04 12.34 5.17
CA GLY A 34 -6.37 12.43 5.78
C GLY A 34 -6.61 11.34 6.81
N ALA A 35 -7.74 11.44 7.51
CA ALA A 35 -8.13 10.48 8.54
C ALA A 35 -8.26 9.03 8.01
N GLU A 36 -8.62 8.86 6.75
CA GLU A 36 -8.74 7.52 6.15
C GLU A 36 -7.36 6.84 6.00
N VAL A 37 -6.30 7.61 5.70
CA VAL A 37 -4.93 7.09 5.65
C VAL A 37 -4.47 6.70 7.04
N GLU A 38 -4.66 7.55 8.03
CA GLU A 38 -4.33 7.28 9.44
C GLU A 38 -5.06 6.03 9.96
N THR A 39 -6.34 5.88 9.63
CA THR A 39 -7.12 4.69 9.99
C THR A 39 -6.54 3.44 9.36
N LEU A 40 -6.24 3.48 8.05
CA LEU A 40 -5.63 2.36 7.34
C LEU A 40 -4.28 1.96 7.94
N GLU A 41 -3.43 2.93 8.25
CA GLU A 41 -2.11 2.69 8.84
C GLU A 41 -2.23 1.98 10.20
N ASN A 42 -3.15 2.42 11.06
CA ASN A 42 -3.40 1.80 12.35
C ASN A 42 -3.98 0.38 12.21
N GLU A 43 -5.03 0.21 11.41
CA GLU A 43 -5.65 -1.09 11.18
C GLU A 43 -4.67 -2.09 10.54
N PHE A 44 -3.83 -1.63 9.62
CA PHE A 44 -2.84 -2.48 8.97
C PHE A 44 -1.70 -2.87 9.93
N ALA A 45 -1.24 -1.93 10.77
CA ALA A 45 -0.26 -2.21 11.81
C ALA A 45 -0.79 -3.27 12.80
N ASP A 46 -2.03 -3.13 13.25
CA ASP A 46 -2.68 -4.09 14.14
C ASP A 46 -2.84 -5.47 13.48
N TYR A 47 -3.25 -5.50 12.21
CA TYR A 47 -3.42 -6.74 11.45
C TYR A 47 -2.11 -7.52 11.28
N ILE A 48 -1.01 -6.82 11.00
CA ILE A 48 0.33 -7.42 10.84
C ILE A 48 0.99 -7.70 12.19
N GLY A 49 0.59 -7.00 13.26
CA GLY A 49 1.21 -7.09 14.58
C GLY A 49 2.50 -6.28 14.71
N THR A 50 2.58 -5.15 14.02
CA THR A 50 3.70 -4.20 14.09
C THR A 50 3.33 -2.98 14.92
N HIS A 51 4.34 -2.19 15.33
CA HIS A 51 4.09 -0.94 16.06
C HIS A 51 3.45 0.15 15.19
N SER A 52 3.74 0.14 13.89
CA SER A 52 3.24 1.14 12.97
C SER A 52 3.26 0.62 11.54
N ALA A 53 2.41 1.19 10.70
CA ALA A 53 2.47 1.10 9.26
C ALA A 53 2.49 2.51 8.68
N ILE A 54 3.12 2.69 7.53
CA ILE A 54 3.28 3.98 6.88
C ILE A 54 2.80 3.86 5.44
N GLY A 55 1.80 4.64 5.09
CA GLY A 55 1.30 4.74 3.72
C GLY A 55 2.30 5.43 2.81
N VAL A 56 2.62 4.80 1.68
CA VAL A 56 3.52 5.33 0.66
C VAL A 56 2.83 5.27 -0.71
N ALA A 57 3.37 5.96 -1.70
CA ALA A 57 2.71 6.08 -3.00
C ALA A 57 2.62 4.75 -3.78
N ASN A 58 3.64 3.90 -3.66
CA ASN A 58 3.73 2.62 -4.38
C ASN A 58 4.78 1.70 -3.74
N GLY A 59 4.89 0.46 -4.23
CA GLY A 59 5.83 -0.53 -3.73
C GLY A 59 7.30 -0.21 -3.99
N THR A 60 7.63 0.54 -5.04
CA THR A 60 8.99 1.00 -5.32
C THR A 60 9.46 1.96 -4.24
N ASP A 61 8.63 2.95 -3.91
CA ASP A 61 8.91 3.89 -2.82
C ASP A 61 9.03 3.18 -1.48
N ALA A 62 8.19 2.16 -1.23
CA ALA A 62 8.27 1.37 -0.01
C ALA A 62 9.63 0.68 0.13
N LEU A 63 10.14 0.07 -0.93
CA LEU A 63 11.45 -0.60 -0.93
C LEU A 63 12.58 0.41 -0.75
N GLU A 64 12.56 1.52 -1.47
CA GLU A 64 13.58 2.57 -1.37
C GLU A 64 13.63 3.18 0.04
N ILE A 65 12.47 3.49 0.62
CA ILE A 65 12.38 4.03 1.98
C ILE A 65 12.87 3.01 3.00
N ALA A 66 12.53 1.74 2.84
CA ALA A 66 12.98 0.68 3.75
C ALA A 66 14.52 0.53 3.74
N ILE A 67 15.14 0.52 2.56
CA ILE A 67 16.60 0.46 2.40
C ILE A 67 17.26 1.66 3.06
N ARG A 68 16.74 2.86 2.82
CA ARG A 68 17.24 4.10 3.44
C ARG A 68 17.08 4.12 4.97
N ALA A 69 15.94 3.64 5.46
CA ALA A 69 15.65 3.59 6.91
C ALA A 69 16.59 2.63 7.67
N LEU A 70 17.12 1.61 6.97
CA LEU A 70 18.08 0.66 7.50
C LEU A 70 19.55 1.10 7.29
N ASP A 71 19.76 2.29 6.70
CA ASP A 71 21.09 2.82 6.35
C ASP A 71 21.91 1.88 5.46
N ILE A 72 21.23 1.12 4.60
CA ILE A 72 21.85 0.21 3.63
C ILE A 72 22.38 1.06 2.46
N GLY A 73 23.68 0.91 2.15
CA GLY A 73 24.37 1.72 1.16
C GLY A 73 25.45 0.96 0.37
N PRO A 74 26.36 1.68 -0.27
CA PRO A 74 27.43 1.06 -1.04
C PRO A 74 28.24 0.07 -0.22
N CYS A 75 28.46 -1.12 -0.75
CA CYS A 75 29.14 -2.28 -0.15
C CYS A 75 28.27 -3.13 0.79
N ASP A 76 27.01 -2.78 0.99
CA ASP A 76 26.05 -3.66 1.64
C ASP A 76 25.41 -4.61 0.63
N GLU A 77 24.91 -5.73 1.10
CA GLU A 77 24.26 -6.77 0.27
C GLU A 77 22.80 -6.93 0.69
N VAL A 78 21.90 -7.02 -0.31
CA VAL A 78 20.48 -7.28 -0.11
C VAL A 78 20.11 -8.57 -0.85
N ILE A 79 19.55 -9.53 -0.12
CA ILE A 79 19.05 -10.78 -0.71
C ILE A 79 17.61 -10.60 -1.13
N THR A 80 17.32 -10.89 -2.39
CA THR A 80 15.97 -10.81 -2.95
C THR A 80 15.63 -12.05 -3.78
N VAL A 81 14.39 -12.13 -4.25
CA VAL A 81 13.90 -13.21 -5.10
C VAL A 81 14.18 -12.92 -6.58
N SER A 82 14.41 -13.98 -7.37
CA SER A 82 14.71 -13.84 -8.80
C SER A 82 13.48 -13.56 -9.69
N HIS A 83 12.28 -13.84 -9.18
CA HIS A 83 11.03 -13.63 -9.93
C HIS A 83 10.16 -12.58 -9.23
N THR A 84 10.33 -11.33 -9.62
CA THR A 84 9.67 -10.18 -9.02
C THR A 84 9.63 -9.00 -9.98
N ALA A 85 9.03 -7.88 -9.55
CA ALA A 85 9.08 -6.62 -10.28
C ALA A 85 10.51 -6.07 -10.31
N VAL A 86 10.88 -5.39 -11.40
CA VAL A 86 12.24 -4.85 -11.61
C VAL A 86 12.68 -3.89 -10.50
N ALA A 87 11.75 -3.21 -9.87
CA ALA A 87 12.04 -2.30 -8.75
C ALA A 87 12.57 -3.01 -7.47
N THR A 88 12.52 -4.35 -7.42
CA THR A 88 13.05 -5.13 -6.30
C THR A 88 14.54 -5.45 -6.46
N VAL A 89 15.12 -5.18 -7.63
CA VAL A 89 16.50 -5.46 -8.02
C VAL A 89 17.25 -4.14 -8.26
#